data_d54ffccc4a7190636d4c42667b87164f
#
_entry.id   d54ffccc4a7190636d4c42667b87164f
#
_cell.length_a   1.000
_cell.length_b   1.000
_cell.length_c   1.000
_cell.angle_alpha   90.00
_cell.angle_beta   90.00
_cell.angle_gamma   90.00
#
_symmetry.space_group_name_H-M   'P 1'
#
loop_
_entity.id
_entity.type
_entity.pdbx_description
1 polymer ?
#
loop_
_entity_poly.entity_id
_entity_poly.type
_entity_poly.pdbx_seq_one_letter_code
_entity_poly.pdbx_strand_id
1 'polypeptide(L)'
;MAETTTIDDEHGTLNPEDSGFGLVFRNLDNGVTNMTTCATGYYITKSGRHAMARDLFEACAEAGYTGAMTWMSQLDNNGLGGEYNPDAAANWDRRAAEAGDPIGKFNYGLDLMRGHGVTQDMTQGRALVDEAATEGLEIARRLQGADYDLDEVTPDADNWKYAPLF
;
A
#
# COMPACT_ATOMS: atom_id res chain seq x y z
N MET A 1 -26.58 41.48 22.12
CA MET A 1 -25.55 40.40 22.11
C MET A 1 -26.28 39.10 22.19
N ALA A 2 -26.26 38.33 21.14
CA ALA A 2 -26.82 36.99 21.15
C ALA A 2 -25.74 36.04 21.69
N GLU A 3 -26.01 35.44 22.85
CA GLU A 3 -25.23 34.29 23.35
C GLU A 3 -25.41 33.14 22.42
N THR A 4 -24.34 32.75 21.77
CA THR A 4 -24.27 31.52 21.03
C THR A 4 -24.20 30.38 22.05
N THR A 5 -25.32 29.78 22.35
CA THR A 5 -25.35 28.53 23.12
C THR A 5 -24.67 27.47 22.25
N THR A 6 -23.45 27.07 22.61
CA THR A 6 -22.89 25.81 22.12
C THR A 6 -23.72 24.70 22.72
N ILE A 7 -24.52 24.04 21.88
CA ILE A 7 -25.17 22.80 22.25
C ILE A 7 -24.04 21.76 22.32
N ASP A 8 -23.67 21.44 23.54
CA ASP A 8 -22.79 20.30 23.83
C ASP A 8 -23.61 19.05 23.57
N ASP A 9 -23.43 18.45 22.41
CA ASP A 9 -24.17 17.28 21.98
C ASP A 9 -23.54 16.06 22.65
N GLU A 10 -23.97 15.74 23.86
CA GLU A 10 -23.52 14.61 24.68
C GLU A 10 -23.68 13.25 23.98
N HIS A 11 -24.30 13.21 22.81
CA HIS A 11 -24.57 11.98 22.05
C HIS A 11 -23.86 11.93 20.70
N GLY A 12 -22.88 12.84 20.48
CA GLY A 12 -21.96 12.73 19.35
C GLY A 12 -22.64 12.51 18.03
N THR A 13 -23.54 13.41 17.61
CA THR A 13 -23.88 13.47 16.18
C THR A 13 -22.61 13.83 15.43
N LEU A 14 -22.07 12.83 14.75
CA LEU A 14 -20.95 13.05 13.83
C LEU A 14 -21.33 14.21 12.90
N ASN A 15 -20.61 15.31 12.99
CA ASN A 15 -20.71 16.34 11.97
C ASN A 15 -20.58 15.64 10.61
N PRO A 16 -21.38 16.05 9.60
CA PRO A 16 -21.19 15.53 8.24
C PRO A 16 -19.74 15.67 7.75
N GLU A 17 -19.00 16.65 8.29
CA GLU A 17 -17.58 16.87 8.04
C GLU A 17 -16.69 15.84 8.75
N ASP A 18 -17.17 15.19 9.80
CA ASP A 18 -16.48 14.13 10.54
C ASP A 18 -16.84 12.73 10.03
N SER A 19 -17.80 12.64 9.12
CA SER A 19 -18.21 11.39 8.51
C SER A 19 -17.43 11.11 7.21
N GLY A 20 -17.13 9.83 6.96
CA GLY A 20 -16.45 9.39 5.77
C GLY A 20 -14.97 9.76 5.72
N PHE A 21 -14.49 10.15 4.54
CA PHE A 21 -13.05 10.43 4.33
C PHE A 21 -12.59 11.79 4.88
N GLY A 22 -13.50 12.68 5.28
CA GLY A 22 -13.14 14.00 5.81
C GLY A 22 -12.27 13.94 7.06
N LEU A 23 -12.58 13.02 7.99
CA LEU A 23 -11.77 12.81 9.18
C LEU A 23 -10.37 12.28 8.84
N VAL A 24 -10.26 11.41 7.85
CA VAL A 24 -8.97 10.84 7.41
C VAL A 24 -8.05 11.94 6.90
N PHE A 25 -8.57 12.83 6.05
CA PHE A 25 -7.77 13.93 5.50
C PHE A 25 -7.42 14.97 6.55
N ARG A 26 -8.33 15.28 7.47
CA ARG A 26 -8.03 16.15 8.61
C ARG A 26 -6.91 15.56 9.49
N ASN A 27 -6.93 14.25 9.72
CA ASN A 27 -5.86 13.58 10.44
C ASN A 27 -4.53 13.70 9.67
N LEU A 28 -4.57 13.50 8.35
CA LEU A 28 -3.41 13.63 7.49
C LEU A 28 -2.83 15.05 7.52
N ASP A 29 -3.68 16.08 7.40
CA ASP A 29 -3.28 17.47 7.48
C ASP A 29 -2.64 17.84 8.84
N ASN A 30 -3.04 17.14 9.90
CA ASN A 30 -2.46 17.24 11.23
C ASN A 30 -1.23 16.31 11.44
N GLY A 31 -0.74 15.65 10.41
CA GLY A 31 0.39 14.72 10.49
C GLY A 31 0.08 13.42 11.23
N VAL A 32 -1.20 13.08 11.38
CA VAL A 32 -1.62 11.85 12.06
C VAL A 32 -1.67 10.71 11.05
N THR A 33 -0.66 9.86 11.09
CA THR A 33 -0.65 8.58 10.40
C THR A 33 -0.73 7.45 11.43
N ASN A 34 -1.73 6.61 11.31
CA ASN A 34 -1.89 5.40 12.12
C ASN A 34 -2.52 4.30 11.25
N MET A 35 -2.52 3.07 11.76
CA MET A 35 -3.02 1.92 11.01
C MET A 35 -4.43 2.14 10.46
N THR A 36 -5.36 2.65 11.26
CA THR A 36 -6.74 2.87 10.85
C THR A 36 -6.85 3.90 9.73
N THR A 37 -6.15 5.04 9.90
CA THR A 37 -6.11 6.10 8.88
C THR A 37 -5.52 5.57 7.59
N CYS A 38 -4.39 4.88 7.63
CA CYS A 38 -3.72 4.34 6.46
C CYS A 38 -4.54 3.24 5.76
N ALA A 39 -5.19 2.35 6.53
CA ALA A 39 -6.05 1.30 5.97
C ALA A 39 -7.25 1.86 5.19
N THR A 40 -7.71 3.06 5.51
CA THR A 40 -8.80 3.73 4.80
C THR A 40 -8.46 3.98 3.32
N GLY A 41 -7.18 4.12 2.99
CA GLY A 41 -6.70 4.26 1.61
C GLY A 41 -7.19 3.16 0.69
N TYR A 42 -7.32 1.93 1.20
CA TYR A 42 -7.89 0.81 0.46
C TYR A 42 -9.31 1.13 -0.05
N TYR A 43 -10.18 1.60 0.82
CA TYR A 43 -11.56 1.92 0.45
C TYR A 43 -11.64 3.15 -0.47
N ILE A 44 -10.77 4.13 -0.26
CA ILE A 44 -10.69 5.31 -1.12
C ILE A 44 -10.32 4.91 -2.54
N THR A 45 -9.27 4.08 -2.71
CA THR A 45 -8.86 3.63 -4.04
C THR A 45 -9.90 2.71 -4.68
N LYS A 46 -10.55 1.81 -3.91
CA LYS A 46 -11.63 0.95 -4.43
C LYS A 46 -12.88 1.74 -4.84
N SER A 47 -13.07 2.96 -4.33
CA SER A 47 -14.12 3.86 -4.79
C SER A 47 -13.76 4.66 -6.06
N GLY A 48 -12.60 4.41 -6.66
CA GLY A 48 -12.11 5.09 -7.85
C GLY A 48 -11.43 6.45 -7.59
N ARG A 49 -11.27 6.85 -6.32
CA ARG A 49 -10.64 8.11 -5.93
C ARG A 49 -9.12 7.96 -5.77
N HIS A 50 -8.47 7.52 -6.84
CA HIS A 50 -7.06 7.11 -6.80
C HIS A 50 -6.10 8.24 -6.42
N ALA A 51 -6.32 9.48 -6.89
CA ALA A 51 -5.47 10.62 -6.52
C ALA A 51 -5.51 10.88 -5.01
N MET A 52 -6.71 10.85 -4.43
CA MET A 52 -6.92 11.02 -2.99
C MET A 52 -6.28 9.87 -2.18
N ALA A 53 -6.40 8.64 -2.68
CA ALA A 53 -5.75 7.48 -2.05
C ALA A 53 -4.22 7.59 -2.12
N ARG A 54 -3.68 8.11 -3.22
CA ARG A 54 -2.25 8.34 -3.41
C ARG A 54 -1.68 9.28 -2.35
N ASP A 55 -2.32 10.43 -2.12
CA ASP A 55 -1.88 11.40 -1.11
C ASP A 55 -1.81 10.76 0.29
N LEU A 56 -2.81 9.95 0.62
CA LEU A 56 -2.85 9.23 1.90
C LEU A 56 -1.76 8.14 1.98
N PHE A 57 -1.66 7.30 0.96
CA PHE A 57 -0.68 6.22 0.96
C PHE A 57 0.76 6.74 0.96
N GLU A 58 1.04 7.83 0.26
CA GLU A 58 2.36 8.45 0.26
C GLU A 58 2.76 8.88 1.68
N ALA A 59 1.90 9.60 2.38
CA ALA A 59 2.16 10.01 3.76
C ALA A 59 2.33 8.81 4.69
N CYS A 60 1.50 7.78 4.54
CA CYS A 60 1.61 6.55 5.33
C CYS A 60 2.89 5.77 5.00
N ALA A 61 3.28 5.68 3.74
CA ALA A 61 4.51 5.03 3.31
C ALA A 61 5.74 5.75 3.85
N GLU A 62 5.76 7.08 3.83
CA GLU A 62 6.83 7.88 4.43
C GLU A 62 6.89 7.71 5.96
N ALA A 63 5.78 7.42 6.61
CA ALA A 63 5.72 7.08 8.02
C ALA A 63 6.14 5.62 8.33
N GLY A 64 6.44 4.81 7.31
CA GLY A 64 6.96 3.45 7.44
C GLY A 64 5.91 2.33 7.35
N TYR A 65 4.68 2.64 6.98
CA TYR A 65 3.65 1.61 6.77
C TYR A 65 3.86 0.88 5.44
N THR A 66 4.30 -0.36 5.51
CA THR A 66 4.70 -1.15 4.33
C THR A 66 3.54 -1.46 3.39
N GLY A 67 2.33 -1.66 3.92
CA GLY A 67 1.14 -1.84 3.10
C GLY A 67 0.81 -0.60 2.26
N ALA A 68 1.12 0.60 2.75
CA ALA A 68 0.99 1.81 1.95
C ALA A 68 2.04 1.87 0.84
N MET A 69 3.26 1.37 1.08
CA MET A 69 4.30 1.28 0.04
C MET A 69 3.87 0.35 -1.10
N THR A 70 3.33 -0.83 -0.79
CA THR A 70 2.85 -1.76 -1.82
C THR A 70 1.65 -1.20 -2.59
N TRP A 71 0.79 -0.41 -1.96
CA TRP A 71 -0.27 0.32 -2.66
C TRP A 71 0.26 1.45 -3.55
N MET A 72 1.28 2.19 -3.11
CA MET A 72 1.94 3.18 -3.98
C MET A 72 2.54 2.52 -5.22
N SER A 73 3.20 1.37 -5.05
CA SER A 73 3.68 0.57 -6.19
C SER A 73 2.54 0.19 -7.14
N GLN A 74 1.42 -0.29 -6.62
CA GLN A 74 0.26 -0.65 -7.42
C GLN A 74 -0.31 0.54 -8.20
N LEU A 75 -0.40 1.71 -7.58
CA LEU A 75 -0.88 2.93 -8.23
C LEU A 75 0.06 3.40 -9.34
N ASP A 76 1.38 3.36 -9.11
CA ASP A 76 2.39 3.73 -10.09
C ASP A 76 2.46 2.75 -11.26
N ASN A 77 2.34 1.45 -10.99
CA ASN A 77 2.32 0.40 -12.02
C ASN A 77 1.08 0.41 -12.93
N ASN A 78 0.01 1.04 -12.50
CA ASN A 78 -1.24 1.08 -13.26
C ASN A 78 -1.64 2.48 -13.71
N GLY A 79 -0.83 3.50 -13.40
CA GLY A 79 -1.15 4.90 -13.74
C GLY A 79 -2.44 5.38 -13.08
N LEU A 80 -2.69 4.97 -11.82
CA LEU A 80 -3.88 5.31 -11.07
C LEU A 80 -3.65 6.52 -10.17
N GLY A 81 -4.38 7.59 -10.41
CA GLY A 81 -4.22 8.85 -9.68
C GLY A 81 -2.91 9.60 -9.97
N GLY A 82 -2.15 9.16 -10.95
CA GLY A 82 -0.90 9.72 -11.41
C GLY A 82 -0.46 9.04 -12.70
N GLU A 83 0.71 9.40 -13.21
CA GLU A 83 1.27 8.77 -14.40
C GLU A 83 1.78 7.35 -14.12
N TYR A 84 1.74 6.50 -15.16
CA TYR A 84 2.41 5.20 -15.12
C TYR A 84 3.91 5.39 -14.91
N ASN A 85 4.46 4.83 -13.86
CA ASN A 85 5.85 5.00 -13.49
C ASN A 85 6.41 3.71 -12.85
N PRO A 86 6.92 2.79 -13.67
CA PRO A 86 7.45 1.52 -13.18
C PRO A 86 8.70 1.68 -12.30
N ASP A 87 9.52 2.70 -12.52
CA ASP A 87 10.72 2.95 -11.71
C ASP A 87 10.32 3.36 -10.29
N ALA A 88 9.31 4.22 -10.14
CA ALA A 88 8.77 4.58 -8.84
C ALA A 88 8.12 3.37 -8.16
N ALA A 89 7.37 2.56 -8.90
CA ALA A 89 6.75 1.35 -8.39
C ALA A 89 7.78 0.37 -7.82
N ALA A 90 8.83 0.05 -8.59
CA ALA A 90 9.90 -0.83 -8.12
C ALA A 90 10.64 -0.25 -6.90
N ASN A 91 10.79 1.06 -6.82
CA ASN A 91 11.38 1.70 -5.64
C ASN A 91 10.51 1.55 -4.38
N TRP A 92 9.19 1.65 -4.51
CA TRP A 92 8.26 1.41 -3.40
C TRP A 92 8.32 -0.04 -2.94
N ASP A 93 8.29 -1.00 -3.86
CA ASP A 93 8.40 -2.43 -3.54
C ASP A 93 9.74 -2.77 -2.90
N ARG A 94 10.84 -2.16 -3.36
CA ARG A 94 12.16 -2.29 -2.72
C ARG A 94 12.13 -1.78 -1.27
N ARG A 95 11.55 -0.61 -1.02
CA ARG A 95 11.44 -0.04 0.33
C ARG A 95 10.62 -0.94 1.26
N ALA A 96 9.50 -1.48 0.77
CA ALA A 96 8.70 -2.43 1.51
C ALA A 96 9.47 -3.72 1.83
N ALA A 97 10.24 -4.25 0.86
CA ALA A 97 11.10 -5.41 1.04
C ALA A 97 12.19 -5.17 2.09
N GLU A 98 12.87 -4.02 2.03
CA GLU A 98 13.90 -3.61 3.00
C GLU A 98 13.32 -3.43 4.41
N ALA A 99 12.07 -3.03 4.52
CA ALA A 99 11.33 -2.96 5.78
C ALA A 99 10.87 -4.33 6.31
N GLY A 100 11.11 -5.41 5.56
CA GLY A 100 10.81 -6.78 5.96
C GLY A 100 9.41 -7.28 5.57
N ASP A 101 8.67 -6.56 4.76
CA ASP A 101 7.33 -6.97 4.31
C ASP A 101 7.44 -8.13 3.30
N PRO A 102 6.81 -9.30 3.56
CA PRO A 102 6.86 -10.43 2.62
C PRO A 102 6.25 -10.10 1.25
N ILE A 103 5.21 -9.26 1.19
CA ILE A 103 4.60 -8.81 -0.06
C ILE A 103 5.56 -7.90 -0.82
N GLY A 104 6.22 -6.97 -0.12
CA GLY A 104 7.27 -6.14 -0.71
C GLY A 104 8.41 -6.97 -1.28
N LYS A 105 8.88 -7.99 -0.54
CA LYS A 105 9.90 -8.93 -1.02
C LYS A 105 9.46 -9.68 -2.28
N PHE A 106 8.22 -10.17 -2.28
CA PHE A 106 7.65 -10.86 -3.44
C PHE A 106 7.55 -9.94 -4.65
N ASN A 107 6.94 -8.75 -4.49
CA ASN A 107 6.74 -7.80 -5.58
C ASN A 107 8.09 -7.33 -6.15
N TYR A 108 9.03 -6.93 -5.28
CA TYR A 108 10.35 -6.50 -5.71
C TYR A 108 11.14 -7.65 -6.35
N GLY A 109 10.95 -8.87 -5.86
CA GLY A 109 11.48 -10.07 -6.48
C GLY A 109 10.99 -10.24 -7.92
N LEU A 110 9.69 -10.02 -8.17
CA LEU A 110 9.12 -10.03 -9.52
C LEU A 110 9.70 -8.91 -10.40
N ASP A 111 9.83 -7.70 -9.87
CA ASP A 111 10.42 -6.57 -10.59
C ASP A 111 11.84 -6.89 -11.06
N LEU A 112 12.67 -7.44 -10.17
CA LEU A 112 14.03 -7.88 -10.50
C LEU A 112 14.05 -9.00 -11.54
N MET A 113 13.19 -10.01 -11.40
CA MET A 113 13.15 -11.12 -12.33
C MET A 113 12.68 -10.71 -13.73
N ARG A 114 11.79 -9.72 -13.82
CA ARG A 114 11.27 -9.17 -15.08
C ARG A 114 12.13 -8.05 -15.66
N GLY A 115 12.95 -7.40 -14.85
CA GLY A 115 13.59 -6.14 -15.21
C GLY A 115 12.57 -5.01 -15.37
N HIS A 116 11.55 -4.99 -14.51
CA HIS A 116 10.46 -4.03 -14.54
C HIS A 116 10.75 -2.87 -13.59
N GLY A 117 11.00 -1.68 -14.13
CA GLY A 117 11.38 -0.49 -13.35
C GLY A 117 12.74 -0.59 -12.64
N VAL A 118 13.49 -1.64 -12.90
CA VAL A 118 14.78 -1.95 -12.30
C VAL A 118 15.59 -2.83 -13.25
N THR A 119 16.91 -2.80 -13.12
CA THR A 119 17.77 -3.71 -13.89
C THR A 119 17.47 -5.17 -13.49
N GLN A 120 17.30 -6.03 -14.50
CA GLN A 120 16.99 -7.44 -14.27
C GLN A 120 18.11 -8.13 -13.46
N ASP A 121 17.70 -8.83 -12.42
CA ASP A 121 18.55 -9.72 -11.61
C ASP A 121 17.75 -10.94 -11.16
N MET A 122 17.86 -12.02 -11.93
CA MET A 122 17.16 -13.26 -11.67
C MET A 122 17.58 -13.91 -10.34
N THR A 123 18.83 -13.80 -9.97
CA THR A 123 19.36 -14.42 -8.74
C THR A 123 18.81 -13.73 -7.50
N GLN A 124 18.89 -12.41 -7.45
CA GLN A 124 18.36 -11.65 -6.34
C GLN A 124 16.82 -11.73 -6.28
N GLY A 125 16.17 -11.67 -7.44
CA GLY A 125 14.72 -11.80 -7.53
C GLY A 125 14.19 -13.11 -6.96
N ARG A 126 14.80 -14.23 -7.33
CA ARG A 126 14.45 -15.57 -6.77
C ARG A 126 14.71 -15.63 -5.26
N ALA A 127 15.84 -15.10 -4.78
CA ALA A 127 16.14 -15.08 -3.36
C ALA A 127 15.07 -14.35 -2.53
N LEU A 128 14.58 -13.21 -3.00
CA LEU A 128 13.51 -12.46 -2.33
C LEU A 128 12.17 -13.22 -2.34
N VAL A 129 11.84 -13.89 -3.44
CA VAL A 129 10.65 -14.75 -3.51
C VAL A 129 10.76 -15.90 -2.52
N ASP A 130 11.95 -16.52 -2.40
CA ASP A 130 12.19 -17.61 -1.47
C ASP A 130 12.08 -17.19 0.00
N GLU A 131 12.58 -15.98 0.32
CA GLU A 131 12.39 -15.38 1.64
C GLU A 131 10.90 -15.19 1.93
N ALA A 132 10.15 -14.58 1.02
CA ALA A 132 8.72 -14.36 1.18
C ALA A 132 7.94 -15.69 1.35
N ALA A 133 8.31 -16.72 0.60
CA ALA A 133 7.72 -18.04 0.73
C ALA A 133 8.02 -18.67 2.09
N THR A 134 9.24 -18.51 2.60
CA THR A 134 9.66 -19.02 3.92
C THR A 134 8.90 -18.30 5.03
N GLU A 135 8.61 -17.00 4.86
CA GLU A 135 7.81 -16.20 5.78
C GLU A 135 6.31 -16.49 5.71
N GLY A 136 5.89 -17.38 4.82
CA GLY A 136 4.51 -17.89 4.76
C GLY A 136 3.66 -17.34 3.64
N LEU A 137 4.21 -16.54 2.73
CA LEU A 137 3.45 -15.96 1.63
C LEU A 137 3.09 -17.04 0.59
N GLU A 138 1.79 -17.34 0.46
CA GLU A 138 1.31 -18.43 -0.41
C GLU A 138 1.57 -18.19 -1.90
N ILE A 139 1.42 -16.94 -2.37
CA ILE A 139 1.70 -16.61 -3.77
C ILE A 139 3.18 -16.81 -4.12
N ALA A 140 4.08 -16.57 -3.18
CA ALA A 140 5.51 -16.87 -3.36
C ALA A 140 5.78 -18.38 -3.44
N ARG A 141 5.12 -19.17 -2.59
CA ARG A 141 5.19 -20.64 -2.67
C ARG A 141 4.62 -21.19 -3.97
N ARG A 142 3.53 -20.56 -4.46
CA ARG A 142 2.96 -20.92 -5.76
C ARG A 142 3.96 -20.69 -6.89
N LEU A 143 4.66 -19.56 -6.88
CA LEU A 143 5.69 -19.26 -7.87
C LEU A 143 6.85 -20.25 -7.82
N GLN A 144 7.32 -20.62 -6.61
CA GLN A 144 8.31 -21.69 -6.45
C GLN A 144 7.82 -23.01 -7.04
N GLY A 145 6.57 -23.40 -6.77
CA GLY A 145 5.95 -24.62 -7.30
C GLY A 145 5.79 -24.64 -8.82
N ALA A 146 5.73 -23.47 -9.43
CA ALA A 146 5.68 -23.27 -10.88
C ALA A 146 7.09 -23.11 -11.51
N ASP A 147 8.15 -23.48 -10.80
CA ASP A 147 9.55 -23.33 -11.24
C ASP A 147 9.89 -21.88 -11.68
N TYR A 148 9.34 -20.91 -10.95
CA TYR A 148 9.47 -19.47 -11.20
C TYR A 148 8.93 -19.01 -12.56
N ASP A 149 7.91 -19.70 -13.08
CA ASP A 149 7.15 -19.22 -14.24
C ASP A 149 6.39 -17.94 -13.86
N LEU A 150 6.87 -16.80 -14.35
CA LEU A 150 6.34 -15.47 -14.01
C LEU A 150 4.93 -15.21 -14.55
N ASP A 151 4.45 -16.02 -15.49
CA ASP A 151 3.09 -15.93 -16.02
C ASP A 151 2.04 -16.49 -15.06
N GLU A 152 2.47 -17.26 -14.05
CA GLU A 152 1.60 -17.83 -13.01
C GLU A 152 1.18 -16.84 -11.92
N VAL A 153 1.81 -15.67 -11.84
CA VAL A 153 1.59 -14.70 -10.75
C VAL A 153 1.58 -13.27 -11.23
N THR A 154 0.91 -12.42 -10.44
CA THR A 154 0.94 -10.96 -10.57
C THR A 154 1.36 -10.34 -9.25
N PRO A 155 1.92 -9.10 -9.23
CA PRO A 155 2.17 -8.37 -7.99
C PRO A 155 0.88 -8.22 -7.17
N ASP A 156 1.00 -8.28 -5.85
CA ASP A 156 -0.12 -8.15 -4.93
C ASP A 156 0.07 -6.92 -4.05
N ALA A 157 -0.97 -6.11 -3.89
CA ALA A 157 -1.02 -4.99 -2.98
C ALA A 157 -1.99 -5.23 -1.81
N ASP A 158 -2.79 -6.28 -1.87
CA ASP A 158 -3.83 -6.59 -0.90
C ASP A 158 -3.27 -7.36 0.31
N ASN A 159 -2.31 -6.76 1.04
CA ASN A 159 -1.67 -7.39 2.20
C ASN A 159 -2.64 -7.86 3.27
N TRP A 160 -3.82 -7.27 3.34
CA TRP A 160 -4.81 -7.64 4.35
C TRP A 160 -5.22 -9.12 4.30
N LYS A 161 -4.92 -9.83 3.21
CA LYS A 161 -5.13 -11.26 3.07
C LYS A 161 -4.10 -12.09 3.83
N TYR A 162 -2.94 -11.53 4.12
CA TYR A 162 -1.76 -12.30 4.53
C TYR A 162 -1.17 -11.86 5.86
N ALA A 163 -1.40 -10.64 6.27
CA ALA A 163 -0.84 -10.06 7.47
C ALA A 163 -1.78 -9.02 8.09
N PRO A 164 -1.50 -8.55 9.31
CA PRO A 164 -2.12 -7.34 9.81
C PRO A 164 -1.96 -6.23 8.77
N LEU A 165 -3.04 -5.48 8.56
CA LEU A 165 -3.11 -4.40 7.59
C LEU A 165 -2.06 -3.34 7.88
N PHE A 166 -0.98 -3.22 7.25
CA PHE A 166 0.03 -2.18 7.46
C PHE A 166 0.91 -2.35 8.70
#